data_d52bc8b70838f5a38342a0cafed71089
#
_entry.id   d52bc8b70838f5a38342a0cafed71089
#
_cell.length_a   1.000
_cell.length_b   1.000
_cell.length_c   1.000
_cell.angle_alpha   90.00
_cell.angle_beta   90.00
_cell.angle_gamma   90.00
#
_symmetry.space_group_name_H-M   'P 1'
#
loop_
_entity.id
_entity.type
_entity.pdbx_description
1 polymer ?
#
loop_
_entity_poly.entity_id
_entity_poly.type
_entity_poly.pdbx_seq_one_letter_code
_entity_poly.pdbx_strand_id
1 'polypeptide(L)'
;MPIKGVCLDDRNKVLENVGIYSIDSTLLAVSDNQGRFTLFSSKEGDSIFASHLAYENVSCVINKQDYTNTLVIKMNIFSTILPEVEIVGNIPRVAYDNKVISIEDYEINDKGIYIIAKRRRNAALLHLNFNCDTLKEIKISNKFYNLFKDVYGEMHLVSNKEVWQVGHLMMNGKFLEMRLLYHSSLENFLKSFSNVACATDSIVVTGQYFFYNTELYYYFYKTDGSKKQNLLHHIVDKEGRELAINMSKFGGFDRAGNMFQRPIYNPIFKTDSTLVLFSFSEDKSIIYNHLGKQIEENPLGFHKYKHWSGKMKVIQKWNKKVILDEATSKFYTTFVEDGITTIKKINIEKGTAETVSVLGGFPFIENLRIHGGKAYFLFADDNSRNKRLYEVAIE
;
A
#
# COMPACT_ATOMS: atom_id res chain seq x y z
N MET A 1 -28.51 27.70 34.14
CA MET A 1 -27.75 27.14 35.28
C MET A 1 -26.65 26.25 34.76
N PRO A 2 -25.48 26.20 35.39
CA PRO A 2 -24.44 25.26 34.98
C PRO A 2 -24.86 23.80 35.33
N ILE A 3 -24.57 22.88 34.42
CA ILE A 3 -24.82 21.45 34.62
C ILE A 3 -23.56 20.83 35.24
N LYS A 4 -23.71 20.20 36.38
CA LYS A 4 -22.63 19.47 37.07
C LYS A 4 -22.71 18.00 36.71
N GLY A 5 -21.57 17.39 36.36
CA GLY A 5 -21.54 15.98 36.02
C GLY A 5 -20.34 15.25 36.60
N VAL A 6 -20.36 13.91 36.48
CA VAL A 6 -19.28 13.02 36.86
C VAL A 6 -19.10 11.92 35.80
N CYS A 7 -17.86 11.63 35.44
CA CYS A 7 -17.49 10.54 34.58
C CYS A 7 -17.03 9.32 35.38
N LEU A 8 -17.62 8.16 35.11
CA LEU A 8 -17.36 6.91 35.77
C LEU A 8 -17.06 5.81 34.75
N ASP A 9 -16.31 4.79 35.15
CA ASP A 9 -16.20 3.55 34.39
C ASP A 9 -17.40 2.58 34.69
N ASP A 10 -17.40 1.43 34.04
CA ASP A 10 -18.38 0.36 34.23
C ASP A 10 -18.42 -0.18 35.68
N ARG A 11 -17.30 -0.03 36.43
CA ARG A 11 -17.17 -0.43 37.84
C ARG A 11 -17.42 0.72 38.82
N ASN A 12 -17.97 1.85 38.36
CA ASN A 12 -18.22 3.08 39.11
C ASN A 12 -16.95 3.75 39.68
N LYS A 13 -15.76 3.49 39.12
CA LYS A 13 -14.54 4.22 39.42
C LYS A 13 -14.56 5.56 38.67
N VAL A 14 -14.13 6.64 39.31
CA VAL A 14 -14.05 7.97 38.71
C VAL A 14 -13.01 8.03 37.62
N LEU A 15 -13.33 8.77 36.53
CA LEU A 15 -12.47 8.94 35.39
C LEU A 15 -12.03 10.42 35.27
N GLU A 16 -10.74 10.64 35.42
CA GLU A 16 -10.11 11.94 35.16
C GLU A 16 -9.74 12.13 33.69
N ASN A 17 -9.57 13.36 33.25
CA ASN A 17 -9.15 13.72 31.89
C ASN A 17 -10.11 13.27 30.78
N VAL A 18 -11.40 13.07 31.09
CA VAL A 18 -12.43 12.82 30.08
C VAL A 18 -12.78 14.15 29.42
N GLY A 19 -12.55 14.28 28.11
CA GLY A 19 -12.99 15.43 27.34
C GLY A 19 -14.48 15.35 27.03
N ILE A 20 -15.23 16.42 27.37
CA ILE A 20 -16.66 16.56 27.03
C ILE A 20 -16.78 17.56 25.88
N TYR A 21 -17.37 17.12 24.77
CA TYR A 21 -17.47 17.87 23.53
C TYR A 21 -18.92 18.06 23.12
N SER A 22 -19.20 19.16 22.40
CA SER A 22 -20.46 19.35 21.70
C SER A 22 -20.49 18.56 20.38
N ILE A 23 -21.63 18.52 19.71
CA ILE A 23 -21.82 17.80 18.43
C ILE A 23 -20.90 18.31 17.30
N ASP A 24 -20.50 19.56 17.36
CA ASP A 24 -19.56 20.20 16.43
C ASP A 24 -18.08 20.02 16.84
N SER A 25 -17.80 19.14 17.80
CA SER A 25 -16.48 18.80 18.35
C SER A 25 -15.79 19.96 19.10
N THR A 26 -16.54 20.93 19.60
CA THR A 26 -16.02 21.96 20.49
C THR A 26 -15.86 21.39 21.90
N LEU A 27 -14.67 21.54 22.51
CA LEU A 27 -14.43 21.13 23.90
C LEU A 27 -15.22 22.01 24.87
N LEU A 28 -16.12 21.44 25.63
CA LEU A 28 -16.96 22.11 26.61
C LEU A 28 -16.41 22.05 28.03
N ALA A 29 -15.82 20.90 28.40
CA ALA A 29 -15.24 20.67 29.72
C ALA A 29 -14.28 19.48 29.70
N VAL A 30 -13.46 19.35 30.77
CA VAL A 30 -12.62 18.17 31.04
C VAL A 30 -12.88 17.74 32.48
N SER A 31 -13.01 16.44 32.74
CA SER A 31 -13.17 15.93 34.09
C SER A 31 -11.91 16.05 34.94
N ASP A 32 -12.07 16.43 36.20
CA ASP A 32 -10.99 16.55 37.17
C ASP A 32 -10.56 15.19 37.76
N ASN A 33 -9.64 15.20 38.74
CA ASN A 33 -9.16 13.99 39.43
C ASN A 33 -10.21 13.26 40.26
N GLN A 34 -11.39 13.86 40.44
CA GLN A 34 -12.58 13.23 41.08
C GLN A 34 -13.64 12.87 40.04
N GLY A 35 -13.28 12.92 38.75
CA GLY A 35 -14.19 12.65 37.64
C GLY A 35 -15.21 13.73 37.38
N ARG A 36 -15.17 14.88 38.04
CA ARG A 36 -16.20 15.92 38.01
C ARG A 36 -15.95 16.89 36.88
N PHE A 37 -17.03 17.37 36.27
CA PHE A 37 -17.01 18.41 35.24
C PHE A 37 -18.19 19.38 35.40
N THR A 38 -18.09 20.53 34.76
CA THR A 38 -19.18 21.54 34.76
C THR A 38 -19.37 22.10 33.36
N LEU A 39 -20.61 22.09 32.83
CA LEU A 39 -20.97 22.68 31.56
C LEU A 39 -21.70 24.02 31.80
N PHE A 40 -21.21 25.09 31.18
CA PHE A 40 -21.75 26.46 31.40
C PHE A 40 -22.74 26.92 30.33
N SER A 41 -22.61 26.41 29.08
CA SER A 41 -23.34 26.91 27.92
C SER A 41 -24.27 25.91 27.24
N SER A 42 -24.46 24.71 27.81
CA SER A 42 -25.31 23.68 27.21
C SER A 42 -26.78 23.87 27.56
N LYS A 43 -27.67 23.52 26.63
CA LYS A 43 -29.10 23.63 26.72
C LYS A 43 -29.78 22.28 26.73
N GLU A 44 -31.04 22.23 27.22
CA GLU A 44 -31.89 21.05 27.11
C GLU A 44 -32.04 20.64 25.63
N GLY A 45 -31.82 19.35 25.33
CA GLY A 45 -31.81 18.78 23.99
C GLY A 45 -30.46 18.78 23.31
N ASP A 46 -29.43 19.44 23.85
CA ASP A 46 -28.09 19.39 23.28
C ASP A 46 -27.49 17.97 23.44
N SER A 47 -26.85 17.50 22.38
CA SER A 47 -26.06 16.25 22.41
C SER A 47 -24.62 16.55 22.73
N ILE A 48 -24.08 15.85 23.73
CA ILE A 48 -22.66 15.93 24.11
C ILE A 48 -21.98 14.58 23.97
N PHE A 49 -20.67 14.60 23.79
CA PHE A 49 -19.82 13.39 23.68
C PHE A 49 -18.76 13.43 24.74
N ALA A 50 -18.58 12.30 25.43
CA ALA A 50 -17.46 12.06 26.32
C ALA A 50 -16.42 11.19 25.60
N SER A 51 -15.16 11.60 25.64
CA SER A 51 -14.05 10.88 25.01
C SER A 51 -12.88 10.76 25.98
N HIS A 52 -12.30 9.58 26.03
CA HIS A 52 -11.12 9.26 26.84
C HIS A 52 -10.25 8.22 26.11
N LEU A 53 -8.93 8.30 26.26
CA LEU A 53 -7.98 7.47 25.49
C LEU A 53 -8.18 5.96 25.66
N ALA A 54 -8.63 5.52 26.84
CA ALA A 54 -8.76 4.10 27.19
C ALA A 54 -10.22 3.61 27.24
N TYR A 55 -11.19 4.45 26.88
CA TYR A 55 -12.62 4.13 27.01
C TYR A 55 -13.37 4.39 25.70
N GLU A 56 -14.48 3.68 25.50
CA GLU A 56 -15.37 3.92 24.38
C GLU A 56 -16.01 5.30 24.47
N ASN A 57 -16.11 5.99 23.35
CA ASN A 57 -16.78 7.28 23.30
C ASN A 57 -18.28 7.10 23.60
N VAL A 58 -18.80 7.91 24.50
CA VAL A 58 -20.21 7.87 24.92
C VAL A 58 -20.88 9.17 24.53
N SER A 59 -22.06 9.07 23.90
CA SER A 59 -22.93 10.23 23.64
C SER A 59 -24.12 10.25 24.62
N CYS A 60 -24.48 11.43 25.08
CA CYS A 60 -25.70 11.61 25.87
C CYS A 60 -26.39 12.92 25.48
N VAL A 61 -27.69 12.96 25.68
CA VAL A 61 -28.52 14.15 25.46
C VAL A 61 -28.84 14.78 26.82
N ILE A 62 -28.67 16.10 26.89
CA ILE A 62 -28.95 16.86 28.11
C ILE A 62 -30.46 16.99 28.31
N ASN A 63 -30.94 16.57 29.48
CA ASN A 63 -32.35 16.62 29.88
C ASN A 63 -32.57 17.68 30.95
N LYS A 64 -33.81 18.11 31.10
CA LYS A 64 -34.21 19.10 32.13
C LYS A 64 -33.80 18.73 33.54
N GLN A 65 -33.72 17.40 33.85
CA GLN A 65 -33.32 16.89 35.15
C GLN A 65 -31.83 17.12 35.46
N ASP A 66 -30.98 17.26 34.43
CA ASP A 66 -29.54 17.42 34.59
C ASP A 66 -29.15 18.82 35.13
N TYR A 67 -30.07 19.76 35.14
CA TYR A 67 -29.86 21.07 35.78
C TYR A 67 -30.01 21.03 37.29
N THR A 68 -30.71 20.03 37.81
CA THR A 68 -30.95 19.84 39.26
C THR A 68 -30.21 18.68 39.84
N ASN A 69 -29.91 17.68 39.03
CA ASN A 69 -29.20 16.46 39.40
C ASN A 69 -27.79 16.42 38.78
N THR A 70 -26.91 15.60 39.35
CA THR A 70 -25.59 15.38 38.77
C THR A 70 -25.71 14.47 37.54
N LEU A 71 -25.28 14.97 36.35
CA LEU A 71 -25.21 14.19 35.15
C LEU A 71 -24.13 13.11 35.27
N VAL A 72 -24.51 11.84 35.17
CA VAL A 72 -23.56 10.71 35.27
C VAL A 72 -23.29 10.18 33.86
N ILE A 73 -22.02 10.24 33.44
CA ILE A 73 -21.56 9.66 32.18
C ILE A 73 -20.78 8.37 32.54
N LYS A 74 -21.30 7.22 32.12
CA LYS A 74 -20.61 5.94 32.26
C LYS A 74 -19.94 5.55 30.97
N MET A 75 -18.64 5.22 31.02
CA MET A 75 -17.83 4.82 29.91
C MET A 75 -17.34 3.38 30.09
N ASN A 76 -17.47 2.58 29.06
CA ASN A 76 -16.93 1.23 29.04
C ASN A 76 -15.45 1.27 28.65
N ILE A 77 -14.64 0.41 29.25
CA ILE A 77 -13.24 0.25 28.82
C ILE A 77 -13.26 -0.12 27.35
N PHE A 78 -12.46 0.61 26.56
CA PHE A 78 -12.22 0.25 25.17
C PHE A 78 -11.45 -1.09 25.18
N SER A 79 -12.16 -2.18 25.39
CA SER A 79 -11.61 -3.51 25.13
C SER A 79 -11.64 -3.70 23.62
N THR A 80 -10.57 -3.30 22.94
CA THR A 80 -10.21 -4.01 21.74
C THR A 80 -9.92 -5.43 22.24
N ILE A 81 -10.90 -6.32 22.17
CA ILE A 81 -10.60 -7.73 21.99
C ILE A 81 -9.78 -7.69 20.70
N LEU A 82 -8.46 -7.71 20.84
CA LEU A 82 -7.60 -8.06 19.74
C LEU A 82 -8.21 -9.37 19.26
N PRO A 83 -8.75 -9.45 18.03
CA PRO A 83 -9.19 -10.73 17.52
C PRO A 83 -8.02 -11.65 17.83
N GLU A 84 -8.28 -12.76 18.48
CA GLU A 84 -7.29 -13.80 18.72
C GLU A 84 -6.59 -13.92 17.37
N VAL A 85 -5.35 -13.43 17.30
CA VAL A 85 -4.57 -13.54 16.10
C VAL A 85 -4.27 -15.01 16.06
N GLU A 86 -5.21 -15.76 15.51
CA GLU A 86 -4.86 -17.02 14.90
C GLU A 86 -3.70 -16.65 14.01
N ILE A 87 -2.49 -17.02 14.43
CA ILE A 87 -1.30 -16.92 13.58
C ILE A 87 -1.53 -17.96 12.49
N VAL A 88 -2.48 -17.68 11.62
CA VAL A 88 -2.69 -18.34 10.34
C VAL A 88 -1.61 -17.76 9.43
N GLY A 89 -0.39 -18.18 9.71
CA GLY A 89 0.74 -17.70 8.92
C GLY A 89 1.96 -18.53 9.27
N ASN A 90 2.50 -19.18 8.26
CA ASN A 90 3.82 -19.78 8.37
C ASN A 90 4.82 -18.72 8.86
N ILE A 91 5.67 -19.05 9.82
CA ILE A 91 6.70 -18.16 10.32
C ILE A 91 7.67 -17.85 9.18
N PRO A 92 7.97 -16.56 8.89
CA PRO A 92 8.98 -16.21 7.89
C PRO A 92 10.32 -16.89 8.20
N ARG A 93 10.93 -17.47 7.19
CA ARG A 93 12.25 -18.09 7.29
C ARG A 93 13.23 -17.40 6.34
N VAL A 94 14.51 -17.51 6.64
CA VAL A 94 15.57 -17.04 5.74
C VAL A 94 15.51 -17.87 4.47
N ALA A 95 15.21 -17.24 3.35
CA ALA A 95 15.13 -17.88 2.04
C ALA A 95 16.53 -18.12 1.47
N TYR A 96 17.41 -17.12 1.59
CA TYR A 96 18.80 -17.22 1.17
C TYR A 96 19.72 -16.84 2.32
N ASP A 97 20.42 -17.84 2.89
CA ASP A 97 21.34 -17.65 4.02
C ASP A 97 22.79 -17.60 3.56
N ASN A 98 23.36 -16.41 3.54
CA ASN A 98 24.80 -16.22 3.43
C ASN A 98 25.22 -15.11 4.40
N LYS A 99 25.75 -15.51 5.55
CA LYS A 99 26.12 -14.59 6.66
C LYS A 99 27.14 -13.50 6.29
N VAL A 100 27.85 -13.67 5.18
CA VAL A 100 28.92 -12.74 4.74
C VAL A 100 28.39 -11.70 3.75
N ILE A 101 27.17 -11.87 3.25
CA ILE A 101 26.58 -11.06 2.18
C ILE A 101 25.47 -10.18 2.75
N SER A 102 25.43 -8.92 2.34
CA SER A 102 24.25 -8.07 2.44
C SER A 102 23.54 -8.02 1.10
N ILE A 103 22.23 -8.22 1.09
CA ILE A 103 21.41 -8.11 -0.12
C ILE A 103 21.04 -6.65 -0.29
N GLU A 104 21.45 -6.05 -1.40
CA GLU A 104 21.11 -4.66 -1.73
C GLU A 104 19.71 -4.55 -2.28
N ASP A 105 19.40 -5.43 -3.24
CA ASP A 105 18.10 -5.49 -3.90
C ASP A 105 17.84 -6.88 -4.47
N TYR A 106 16.59 -7.21 -4.73
CA TYR A 106 16.19 -8.43 -5.42
C TYR A 106 14.92 -8.21 -6.25
N GLU A 107 14.73 -9.07 -7.25
CA GLU A 107 13.55 -9.10 -8.09
C GLU A 107 13.23 -10.54 -8.53
N ILE A 108 11.97 -10.80 -8.87
CA ILE A 108 11.47 -12.13 -9.22
C ILE A 108 10.78 -12.08 -10.59
N ASN A 109 11.07 -13.07 -11.44
CA ASN A 109 10.32 -13.33 -12.66
C ASN A 109 10.05 -14.84 -12.81
N ASP A 110 9.53 -15.27 -13.96
CA ASP A 110 9.27 -16.68 -14.30
C ASP A 110 10.50 -17.59 -14.29
N LYS A 111 11.70 -17.00 -14.42
CA LYS A 111 12.99 -17.74 -14.49
C LYS A 111 13.62 -17.94 -13.11
N GLY A 112 13.17 -17.24 -12.07
CA GLY A 112 13.68 -17.35 -10.72
C GLY A 112 13.84 -16.02 -9.97
N ILE A 113 14.70 -16.04 -8.95
CA ILE A 113 14.99 -14.91 -8.07
C ILE A 113 16.37 -14.35 -8.40
N TYR A 114 16.45 -13.07 -8.63
CA TYR A 114 17.69 -12.34 -8.90
C TYR A 114 18.05 -11.49 -7.70
N ILE A 115 19.31 -11.53 -7.26
CA ILE A 115 19.78 -10.82 -6.07
C ILE A 115 21.03 -10.02 -6.41
N ILE A 116 21.07 -8.74 -6.06
CA ILE A 116 22.30 -7.97 -5.94
C ILE A 116 22.89 -8.19 -4.57
N ALA A 117 23.96 -8.97 -4.51
CA ALA A 117 24.68 -9.32 -3.29
C ALA A 117 25.92 -8.45 -3.14
N LYS A 118 26.13 -7.85 -1.96
CA LYS A 118 27.32 -7.05 -1.65
C LYS A 118 28.17 -7.73 -0.58
N ARG A 119 29.48 -7.81 -0.83
CA ARG A 119 30.52 -8.29 0.10
C ARG A 119 31.60 -7.23 0.21
N ARG A 120 31.56 -6.39 1.24
CA ARG A 120 32.56 -5.30 1.43
C ARG A 120 32.78 -4.48 0.16
N ARG A 121 33.82 -4.80 -0.66
CA ARG A 121 34.19 -4.07 -1.90
C ARG A 121 33.71 -4.74 -3.18
N ASN A 122 33.13 -5.93 -3.10
CA ASN A 122 32.71 -6.72 -4.26
C ASN A 122 31.18 -6.81 -4.30
N ALA A 123 30.62 -6.77 -5.50
CA ALA A 123 29.22 -7.05 -5.73
C ALA A 123 29.08 -8.23 -6.71
N ALA A 124 28.01 -8.98 -6.56
CA ALA A 124 27.64 -10.06 -7.46
C ALA A 124 26.13 -10.00 -7.77
N LEU A 125 25.78 -10.39 -8.97
CA LEU A 125 24.42 -10.77 -9.33
C LEU A 125 24.30 -12.28 -9.17
N LEU A 126 23.37 -12.69 -8.32
CA LEU A 126 23.00 -14.10 -8.13
C LEU A 126 21.70 -14.38 -8.85
N HIS A 127 21.59 -15.52 -9.49
CA HIS A 127 20.36 -16.09 -9.99
C HIS A 127 20.05 -17.36 -9.21
N LEU A 128 18.90 -17.40 -8.55
CA LEU A 128 18.43 -18.52 -7.74
C LEU A 128 17.20 -19.16 -8.39
N ASN A 129 17.01 -20.45 -8.17
CA ASN A 129 15.69 -21.07 -8.40
C ASN A 129 14.71 -20.71 -7.28
N PHE A 130 13.44 -21.17 -7.37
CA PHE A 130 12.40 -20.89 -6.36
C PHE A 130 12.58 -21.70 -5.05
N ASN A 131 13.56 -22.63 -4.99
CA ASN A 131 14.00 -23.25 -3.77
C ASN A 131 15.16 -22.48 -3.12
N CYS A 132 15.53 -21.34 -3.70
CA CYS A 132 16.65 -20.48 -3.29
C CYS A 132 18.04 -21.12 -3.46
N ASP A 133 18.16 -22.17 -4.29
CA ASP A 133 19.47 -22.69 -4.68
C ASP A 133 20.10 -21.78 -5.73
N THR A 134 21.40 -21.50 -5.59
CA THR A 134 22.14 -20.66 -6.53
C THR A 134 22.38 -21.41 -7.85
N LEU A 135 21.77 -20.95 -8.91
CA LEU A 135 21.97 -21.44 -10.27
C LEU A 135 23.22 -20.83 -10.91
N LYS A 136 23.42 -19.52 -10.68
CA LYS A 136 24.53 -18.76 -11.27
C LYS A 136 24.92 -17.56 -10.41
N GLU A 137 26.22 -17.23 -10.43
CA GLU A 137 26.80 -16.00 -9.87
C GLU A 137 27.64 -15.30 -10.93
N ILE A 138 27.45 -13.99 -11.08
CA ILE A 138 28.27 -13.13 -11.94
C ILE A 138 28.81 -11.98 -11.08
N LYS A 139 30.12 -11.72 -11.14
CA LYS A 139 30.71 -10.52 -10.54
C LYS A 139 30.22 -9.29 -11.29
N ILE A 140 29.73 -8.31 -10.54
CA ILE A 140 29.28 -7.02 -11.09
C ILE A 140 30.01 -5.86 -10.41
N SER A 141 29.92 -4.68 -11.03
CA SER A 141 30.44 -3.46 -10.40
C SER A 141 29.55 -3.03 -9.21
N ASN A 142 30.17 -2.49 -8.16
CA ASN A 142 29.47 -1.91 -7.01
C ASN A 142 28.57 -0.70 -7.35
N LYS A 143 28.65 -0.16 -8.57
CA LYS A 143 27.79 0.91 -9.05
C LYS A 143 26.33 0.50 -9.23
N PHE A 144 26.06 -0.81 -9.38
CA PHE A 144 24.71 -1.34 -9.49
C PHE A 144 24.10 -1.49 -8.11
N TYR A 145 22.87 -1.01 -7.96
CA TYR A 145 22.17 -0.99 -6.67
C TYR A 145 20.69 -1.38 -6.76
N ASN A 146 20.16 -1.54 -7.98
CA ASN A 146 18.76 -1.86 -8.16
C ASN A 146 18.56 -2.87 -9.30
N LEU A 147 17.57 -3.73 -9.15
CA LEU A 147 17.03 -4.61 -10.17
C LEU A 147 15.68 -4.06 -10.63
N PHE A 148 15.43 -4.12 -11.91
CA PHE A 148 14.18 -3.70 -12.51
C PHE A 148 13.69 -4.80 -13.45
N LYS A 149 12.47 -5.28 -13.22
CA LYS A 149 11.76 -6.15 -14.15
C LYS A 149 10.89 -5.28 -15.06
N ASP A 150 11.08 -5.36 -16.36
CA ASP A 150 10.28 -4.63 -17.30
C ASP A 150 8.90 -5.29 -17.53
N VAL A 151 8.07 -4.65 -18.34
CA VAL A 151 6.71 -5.11 -18.63
C VAL A 151 6.65 -6.42 -19.46
N TYR A 152 7.78 -6.85 -19.99
CA TYR A 152 7.94 -8.11 -20.71
C TYR A 152 8.52 -9.22 -19.83
N GLY A 153 8.81 -8.91 -18.55
CA GLY A 153 9.39 -9.83 -17.58
C GLY A 153 10.92 -9.93 -17.67
N GLU A 154 11.57 -9.13 -18.53
CA GLU A 154 13.02 -9.14 -18.64
C GLU A 154 13.67 -8.35 -17.49
N MET A 155 14.81 -8.88 -17.04
CA MET A 155 15.50 -8.35 -15.86
C MET A 155 16.60 -7.37 -16.26
N HIS A 156 16.68 -6.24 -15.56
CA HIS A 156 17.67 -5.21 -15.79
C HIS A 156 18.44 -4.87 -14.50
N LEU A 157 19.75 -4.70 -14.62
CA LEU A 157 20.63 -4.11 -13.61
C LEU A 157 20.72 -2.61 -13.82
N VAL A 158 20.44 -1.85 -12.77
CA VAL A 158 20.37 -0.39 -12.84
C VAL A 158 21.46 0.24 -11.99
N SER A 159 22.13 1.25 -12.55
CA SER A 159 23.05 2.14 -11.85
C SER A 159 22.60 3.61 -12.01
N ASN A 160 23.33 4.55 -11.42
CA ASN A 160 23.04 5.99 -11.57
C ASN A 160 23.19 6.52 -13.02
N LYS A 161 23.84 5.79 -13.91
CA LYS A 161 24.18 6.27 -15.25
C LYS A 161 23.71 5.36 -16.38
N GLU A 162 23.63 4.07 -16.12
CA GLU A 162 23.43 3.07 -17.16
C GLU A 162 22.58 1.90 -16.68
N VAL A 163 21.99 1.21 -17.63
CA VAL A 163 21.15 0.03 -17.44
C VAL A 163 21.69 -1.10 -18.30
N TRP A 164 21.78 -2.29 -17.72
CA TRP A 164 22.23 -3.51 -18.35
C TRP A 164 21.16 -4.58 -18.27
N GLN A 165 20.82 -5.19 -19.39
CA GLN A 165 19.88 -6.31 -19.43
C GLN A 165 20.58 -7.61 -18.99
N VAL A 166 19.89 -8.42 -18.21
CA VAL A 166 20.31 -9.75 -17.80
C VAL A 166 19.82 -10.75 -18.86
N GLY A 167 20.70 -11.12 -19.77
CA GLY A 167 20.40 -12.10 -20.81
C GLY A 167 20.63 -13.53 -20.33
N HIS A 168 19.81 -14.46 -20.80
CA HIS A 168 19.92 -15.89 -20.51
C HIS A 168 20.15 -16.67 -21.80
N LEU A 169 21.18 -17.50 -21.82
CA LEU A 169 21.38 -18.49 -22.88
C LEU A 169 20.76 -19.81 -22.44
N MET A 170 19.73 -20.23 -23.18
CA MET A 170 19.07 -21.52 -22.97
C MET A 170 19.41 -22.45 -24.14
N MET A 171 19.65 -23.73 -23.84
CA MET A 171 19.86 -24.77 -24.85
C MET A 171 19.08 -26.02 -24.43
N ASN A 172 18.20 -26.50 -25.32
CA ASN A 172 17.31 -27.64 -25.05
C ASN A 172 16.52 -27.50 -23.72
N GLY A 173 16.03 -26.30 -23.43
CA GLY A 173 15.30 -26.01 -22.18
C GLY A 173 16.16 -25.95 -20.92
N LYS A 174 17.50 -26.14 -21.04
CA LYS A 174 18.41 -26.03 -19.91
C LYS A 174 19.11 -24.67 -19.89
N PHE A 175 19.20 -24.09 -18.70
CA PHE A 175 19.94 -22.87 -18.47
C PHE A 175 21.46 -23.14 -18.63
N LEU A 176 22.11 -22.44 -19.56
CA LEU A 176 23.55 -22.56 -19.80
C LEU A 176 24.35 -21.41 -19.21
N GLU A 177 23.92 -20.19 -19.48
CA GLU A 177 24.70 -19.02 -19.15
C GLU A 177 23.83 -17.80 -18.89
N MET A 178 24.27 -16.98 -17.94
CA MET A 178 23.74 -15.64 -17.68
C MET A 178 24.78 -14.61 -18.13
N ARG A 179 24.37 -13.65 -18.93
CA ARG A 179 25.23 -12.57 -19.47
C ARG A 179 24.63 -11.21 -19.18
N LEU A 180 25.50 -10.22 -19.06
CA LEU A 180 25.09 -8.84 -18.96
C LEU A 180 25.29 -8.17 -20.33
N LEU A 181 24.20 -7.63 -20.87
CA LEU A 181 24.16 -6.92 -22.12
C LEU A 181 23.90 -5.45 -21.84
N TYR A 182 24.73 -4.55 -22.38
CA TYR A 182 24.48 -3.13 -22.27
C TYR A 182 23.15 -2.79 -22.96
N HIS A 183 22.28 -2.13 -22.24
CA HIS A 183 20.98 -1.73 -22.76
C HIS A 183 21.01 -0.26 -23.23
N SER A 184 21.21 0.66 -22.28
CA SER A 184 21.20 2.10 -22.59
C SER A 184 21.73 2.93 -21.41
N SER A 185 21.82 4.24 -21.58
CA SER A 185 21.91 5.15 -20.45
C SER A 185 20.62 5.11 -19.63
N LEU A 186 20.73 5.40 -18.32
CA LEU A 186 19.56 5.45 -17.42
C LEU A 186 18.49 6.44 -17.93
N GLU A 187 18.91 7.59 -18.45
CA GLU A 187 17.99 8.60 -19.00
C GLU A 187 17.15 8.05 -20.16
N ASN A 188 17.80 7.39 -21.12
CA ASN A 188 17.11 6.81 -22.27
C ASN A 188 16.20 5.65 -21.86
N PHE A 189 16.64 4.83 -20.91
CA PHE A 189 15.83 3.74 -20.35
C PHE A 189 14.55 4.29 -19.69
N LEU A 190 14.68 5.29 -18.83
CA LEU A 190 13.53 5.91 -18.18
C LEU A 190 12.57 6.53 -19.19
N LYS A 191 13.08 7.21 -20.24
CA LYS A 191 12.22 7.74 -21.32
C LYS A 191 11.43 6.65 -22.05
N SER A 192 12.03 5.48 -22.24
CA SER A 192 11.40 4.37 -22.95
C SER A 192 10.33 3.65 -22.12
N PHE A 193 10.53 3.52 -20.82
CA PHE A 193 9.67 2.72 -19.94
C PHE A 193 8.78 3.54 -18.98
N SER A 194 9.03 4.85 -18.79
CA SER A 194 8.32 5.66 -17.79
C SER A 194 6.81 5.70 -17.95
N ASN A 195 6.33 5.58 -19.18
CA ASN A 195 4.90 5.64 -19.49
C ASN A 195 4.29 4.28 -19.81
N VAL A 196 5.09 3.22 -19.90
CA VAL A 196 4.58 1.87 -20.19
C VAL A 196 4.05 1.26 -18.91
N ALA A 197 2.76 0.95 -18.90
CA ALA A 197 2.08 0.40 -17.72
C ALA A 197 2.09 -1.15 -17.73
N CYS A 198 1.77 -1.76 -18.86
CA CYS A 198 1.85 -3.21 -19.07
C CYS A 198 1.86 -3.53 -20.58
N ALA A 199 2.19 -4.78 -20.93
CA ALA A 199 2.16 -5.24 -22.31
C ALA A 199 1.63 -6.68 -22.38
N THR A 200 0.89 -6.96 -23.46
CA THR A 200 0.50 -8.32 -23.88
C THR A 200 1.13 -8.61 -25.24
N ASP A 201 0.92 -9.79 -25.78
CA ASP A 201 1.37 -10.13 -27.12
C ASP A 201 0.69 -9.28 -28.23
N SER A 202 -0.49 -8.72 -27.92
CA SER A 202 -1.33 -7.99 -28.87
C SER A 202 -1.31 -6.48 -28.70
N ILE A 203 -1.10 -5.98 -27.49
CA ILE A 203 -1.14 -4.53 -27.21
C ILE A 203 -0.09 -4.13 -26.16
N VAL A 204 0.35 -2.88 -26.25
CA VAL A 204 1.14 -2.19 -25.22
C VAL A 204 0.27 -1.09 -24.63
N VAL A 205 0.14 -1.07 -23.30
CA VAL A 205 -0.64 -0.08 -22.56
C VAL A 205 0.30 0.97 -21.99
N THR A 206 -0.03 2.24 -22.22
CA THR A 206 0.70 3.39 -21.69
C THR A 206 -0.21 4.23 -20.82
N GLY A 207 0.33 4.76 -19.71
CA GLY A 207 -0.34 5.70 -18.84
C GLY A 207 0.17 7.13 -19.05
N GLN A 208 -0.73 8.09 -19.17
CA GLN A 208 -0.38 9.50 -19.28
C GLN A 208 -1.16 10.30 -18.23
N TYR A 209 -0.45 10.94 -17.32
CA TYR A 209 -1.04 11.76 -16.26
C TYR A 209 -0.92 13.25 -16.60
N PHE A 210 -2.05 13.95 -16.54
CA PHE A 210 -2.14 15.40 -16.76
C PHE A 210 -2.35 16.11 -15.40
N PHE A 211 -1.29 16.70 -14.88
CA PHE A 211 -1.27 17.35 -13.57
C PHE A 211 -2.30 18.46 -13.41
N TYR A 212 -2.47 19.29 -14.42
CA TYR A 212 -3.38 20.45 -14.35
C TYR A 212 -4.85 20.06 -14.20
N ASN A 213 -5.24 18.94 -14.79
CA ASN A 213 -6.64 18.48 -14.77
C ASN A 213 -6.85 17.38 -13.74
N THR A 214 -5.77 16.86 -13.11
CA THR A 214 -5.81 15.67 -12.25
C THR A 214 -6.43 14.45 -12.95
N GLU A 215 -6.03 14.24 -14.20
CA GLU A 215 -6.57 13.21 -15.08
C GLU A 215 -5.49 12.21 -15.47
N LEU A 216 -5.85 10.92 -15.47
CA LEU A 216 -5.01 9.82 -15.92
C LEU A 216 -5.69 9.15 -17.11
N TYR A 217 -4.98 9.08 -18.22
CA TYR A 217 -5.41 8.39 -19.41
C TYR A 217 -4.58 7.13 -19.59
N TYR A 218 -5.23 6.00 -19.79
CA TYR A 218 -4.61 4.79 -20.30
C TYR A 218 -4.93 4.66 -21.78
N TYR A 219 -3.87 4.53 -22.58
CA TYR A 219 -3.95 4.28 -24.01
C TYR A 219 -3.34 2.94 -24.34
N PHE A 220 -3.76 2.32 -25.41
CA PHE A 220 -3.08 1.15 -25.94
C PHE A 220 -2.74 1.28 -27.42
N TYR A 221 -1.66 0.62 -27.80
CA TYR A 221 -1.16 0.47 -29.16
C TYR A 221 -1.12 -1.00 -29.48
N LYS A 222 -1.52 -1.38 -30.71
CA LYS A 222 -1.40 -2.75 -31.16
C LYS A 222 0.06 -3.08 -31.50
N THR A 223 0.48 -4.31 -31.24
CA THR A 223 1.82 -4.81 -31.56
C THR A 223 1.98 -5.18 -33.04
N ASP A 224 0.91 -5.10 -33.83
CA ASP A 224 0.88 -5.37 -35.29
C ASP A 224 1.59 -4.30 -36.16
N GLY A 225 2.25 -3.32 -35.54
CA GLY A 225 2.92 -2.21 -36.21
C GLY A 225 2.00 -1.03 -36.53
N SER A 226 0.72 -1.10 -36.23
CA SER A 226 -0.18 0.04 -36.37
C SER A 226 0.20 1.13 -35.36
N LYS A 227 0.32 2.38 -35.83
CA LYS A 227 0.65 3.53 -34.96
C LYS A 227 -0.58 4.16 -34.32
N LYS A 228 -1.75 3.54 -34.45
CA LYS A 228 -3.01 4.09 -33.94
C LYS A 228 -3.07 3.93 -32.42
N GLN A 229 -3.16 5.05 -31.74
CA GLN A 229 -3.43 5.15 -30.31
C GLN A 229 -4.94 4.98 -30.06
N ASN A 230 -5.31 4.10 -29.15
CA ASN A 230 -6.68 3.88 -28.76
C ASN A 230 -6.82 4.15 -27.26
N LEU A 231 -7.90 4.81 -26.85
CA LEU A 231 -8.20 5.04 -25.44
C LEU A 231 -8.65 3.72 -24.81
N LEU A 232 -7.98 3.32 -23.74
CA LEU A 232 -8.39 2.19 -22.90
C LEU A 232 -9.29 2.66 -21.77
N HIS A 233 -8.84 3.66 -20.99
CA HIS A 233 -9.58 4.21 -19.86
C HIS A 233 -9.18 5.64 -19.54
N HIS A 234 -10.11 6.42 -18.99
CA HIS A 234 -9.90 7.79 -18.52
C HIS A 234 -10.39 7.93 -17.10
N ILE A 235 -9.53 8.36 -16.21
CA ILE A 235 -9.78 8.52 -14.77
C ILE A 235 -9.64 9.99 -14.39
N VAL A 236 -10.64 10.52 -13.68
CA VAL A 236 -10.60 11.87 -13.10
C VAL A 236 -10.48 11.75 -11.59
N ASP A 237 -9.42 12.31 -11.02
CA ASP A 237 -9.29 12.44 -9.56
C ASP A 237 -10.10 13.64 -9.06
N LYS A 238 -11.33 13.37 -8.64
CA LYS A 238 -12.23 14.40 -8.12
C LYS A 238 -11.71 15.01 -6.82
N GLU A 239 -11.13 14.19 -5.92
CA GLU A 239 -10.61 14.65 -4.63
C GLU A 239 -9.38 15.55 -4.82
N GLY A 240 -8.43 15.13 -5.68
CA GLY A 240 -7.26 15.95 -6.04
C GLY A 240 -7.66 17.25 -6.73
N ARG A 241 -8.71 17.23 -7.57
CA ARG A 241 -9.25 18.42 -8.26
C ARG A 241 -9.86 19.42 -7.28
N GLU A 242 -10.64 18.95 -6.30
CA GLU A 242 -11.21 19.82 -5.25
C GLU A 242 -10.11 20.44 -4.39
N LEU A 243 -9.11 19.66 -4.01
CA LEU A 243 -7.96 20.16 -3.25
C LEU A 243 -7.19 21.22 -4.07
N ALA A 244 -6.96 20.97 -5.34
CA ALA A 244 -6.32 21.91 -6.25
C ALA A 244 -7.09 23.24 -6.35
N ILE A 245 -8.41 23.20 -6.54
CA ILE A 245 -9.28 24.38 -6.60
C ILE A 245 -9.25 25.16 -5.27
N ASN A 246 -9.29 24.46 -4.15
CA ASN A 246 -9.25 25.11 -2.83
C ASN A 246 -7.91 25.81 -2.57
N MET A 247 -6.80 25.19 -2.94
CA MET A 247 -5.47 25.80 -2.80
C MET A 247 -5.28 27.01 -3.73
N SER A 248 -5.87 27.01 -4.93
CA SER A 248 -5.80 28.16 -5.86
C SER A 248 -6.45 29.42 -5.28
N LYS A 249 -7.49 29.28 -4.45
CA LYS A 249 -8.15 30.40 -3.76
C LYS A 249 -7.27 31.11 -2.74
N PHE A 250 -6.20 30.46 -2.27
CA PHE A 250 -5.24 31.04 -1.31
C PHE A 250 -4.00 31.67 -1.95
N GLY A 251 -4.00 31.90 -3.27
CA GLY A 251 -3.00 32.73 -3.97
C GLY A 251 -1.61 32.14 -4.11
N GLY A 252 -1.42 30.82 -3.92
CA GLY A 252 -0.11 30.18 -3.91
C GLY A 252 0.15 29.19 -5.07
N PHE A 253 -0.56 29.28 -6.19
CA PHE A 253 -0.73 28.14 -7.10
C PHE A 253 0.38 27.88 -8.13
N ASP A 254 1.17 28.87 -8.54
CA ASP A 254 2.02 28.69 -9.74
C ASP A 254 3.33 27.94 -9.51
N ARG A 255 3.78 27.74 -8.26
CA ARG A 255 5.00 26.98 -7.97
C ARG A 255 4.84 25.89 -6.91
N ALA A 256 4.03 26.09 -5.88
CA ALA A 256 3.84 25.12 -4.80
C ALA A 256 2.84 24.01 -5.15
N GLY A 257 1.85 24.25 -6.00
CA GLY A 257 0.85 23.27 -6.41
C GLY A 257 1.44 22.05 -7.12
N ASN A 258 2.48 22.24 -7.94
CA ASN A 258 3.15 21.14 -8.64
C ASN A 258 4.02 20.26 -7.71
N MET A 259 4.45 20.77 -6.55
CA MET A 259 5.30 20.01 -5.61
C MET A 259 4.52 19.01 -4.75
N PHE A 260 3.21 19.15 -4.61
CA PHE A 260 2.37 18.32 -3.74
C PHE A 260 1.44 17.35 -4.49
N GLN A 261 1.29 17.52 -5.80
CA GLN A 261 0.45 16.63 -6.60
C GLN A 261 1.24 15.35 -6.94
N ARG A 262 0.98 14.28 -6.22
CA ARG A 262 1.48 12.95 -6.58
C ARG A 262 0.57 12.36 -7.65
N PRO A 263 1.14 11.61 -8.64
CA PRO A 263 0.33 10.86 -9.58
C PRO A 263 -0.68 9.99 -8.85
N ILE A 264 -1.89 9.93 -9.38
CA ILE A 264 -2.95 9.09 -8.83
C ILE A 264 -2.51 7.64 -8.92
N TYR A 265 -2.62 6.90 -7.82
CA TYR A 265 -2.32 5.47 -7.81
C TYR A 265 -3.51 4.68 -8.34
N ASN A 266 -3.51 4.37 -9.63
CA ASN A 266 -4.51 3.52 -10.29
C ASN A 266 -3.78 2.52 -11.19
N PRO A 267 -3.16 1.46 -10.64
CA PRO A 267 -2.30 0.56 -11.40
C PRO A 267 -3.11 -0.36 -12.31
N ILE A 268 -2.50 -0.73 -13.44
CA ILE A 268 -2.99 -1.77 -14.34
C ILE A 268 -1.98 -2.90 -14.39
N PHE A 269 -2.48 -4.14 -14.38
CA PHE A 269 -1.68 -5.36 -14.39
C PHE A 269 -2.10 -6.27 -15.53
N LYS A 270 -1.14 -6.98 -16.10
CA LYS A 270 -1.38 -8.11 -16.99
C LYS A 270 -1.47 -9.39 -16.14
N THR A 271 -2.52 -10.17 -16.34
CA THR A 271 -2.62 -11.57 -15.90
C THR A 271 -2.46 -12.50 -17.11
N ASP A 272 -2.57 -13.81 -16.93
CA ASP A 272 -2.46 -14.78 -18.03
C ASP A 272 -3.46 -14.52 -19.15
N SER A 273 -4.68 -14.08 -18.84
CA SER A 273 -5.77 -13.97 -19.77
C SER A 273 -6.37 -12.58 -19.94
N THR A 274 -6.05 -11.64 -19.03
CA THR A 274 -6.71 -10.32 -18.96
C THR A 274 -5.77 -9.20 -18.56
N LEU A 275 -6.27 -7.97 -18.66
CA LEU A 275 -5.69 -6.81 -18.01
C LEU A 275 -6.64 -6.37 -16.89
N VAL A 276 -6.12 -6.08 -15.72
CA VAL A 276 -6.91 -5.64 -14.55
C VAL A 276 -6.45 -4.26 -14.13
N LEU A 277 -7.32 -3.27 -14.28
CA LEU A 277 -7.13 -1.91 -13.81
C LEU A 277 -7.78 -1.73 -12.44
N PHE A 278 -7.01 -1.31 -11.45
CA PHE A 278 -7.53 -0.88 -10.16
C PHE A 278 -7.72 0.64 -10.18
N SER A 279 -8.95 1.09 -10.37
CA SER A 279 -9.30 2.51 -10.34
C SER A 279 -9.74 2.92 -8.93
N PHE A 280 -8.78 3.26 -8.07
CA PHE A 280 -9.03 3.70 -6.69
C PHE A 280 -9.76 5.06 -6.63
N SER A 281 -9.60 5.87 -7.66
CA SER A 281 -10.30 7.17 -7.77
C SER A 281 -11.79 7.01 -8.11
N GLU A 282 -12.16 5.87 -8.69
CA GLU A 282 -13.55 5.57 -9.09
C GLU A 282 -14.18 4.47 -8.23
N ASP A 283 -13.42 3.92 -7.24
CA ASP A 283 -13.83 2.81 -6.38
C ASP A 283 -14.24 1.54 -7.12
N LYS A 284 -13.51 1.21 -8.20
CA LYS A 284 -13.81 0.05 -9.03
C LYS A 284 -12.56 -0.62 -9.59
N SER A 285 -12.66 -1.92 -9.86
CA SER A 285 -11.72 -2.65 -10.70
C SER A 285 -12.36 -2.92 -12.06
N ILE A 286 -11.57 -2.81 -13.12
CA ILE A 286 -12.04 -2.97 -14.49
C ILE A 286 -11.19 -4.02 -15.18
N ILE A 287 -11.84 -5.01 -15.78
CA ILE A 287 -11.18 -6.12 -16.45
C ILE A 287 -11.32 -5.96 -17.96
N TYR A 288 -10.20 -6.04 -18.66
CA TYR A 288 -10.14 -6.01 -20.13
C TYR A 288 -9.57 -7.31 -20.66
N ASN A 289 -9.96 -7.70 -21.87
CA ASN A 289 -9.27 -8.75 -22.60
C ASN A 289 -7.93 -8.24 -23.17
N HIS A 290 -7.12 -9.13 -23.78
CA HIS A 290 -5.80 -8.72 -24.31
C HIS A 290 -5.87 -7.84 -25.56
N LEU A 291 -7.06 -7.56 -26.08
CA LEU A 291 -7.28 -6.62 -27.19
C LEU A 291 -7.73 -5.24 -26.68
N GLY A 292 -7.81 -5.04 -25.34
CA GLY A 292 -8.24 -3.79 -24.73
C GLY A 292 -9.74 -3.57 -24.68
N LYS A 293 -10.57 -4.62 -24.93
CA LYS A 293 -12.02 -4.52 -24.78
C LYS A 293 -12.40 -4.81 -23.33
N GLN A 294 -13.18 -3.93 -22.70
CA GLN A 294 -13.73 -4.13 -21.36
C GLN A 294 -14.64 -5.35 -21.32
N ILE A 295 -14.44 -6.22 -20.35
CA ILE A 295 -15.21 -7.44 -20.11
C ILE A 295 -16.12 -7.26 -18.90
N GLU A 296 -15.56 -6.72 -17.81
CA GLU A 296 -16.20 -6.70 -16.49
C GLU A 296 -15.81 -5.47 -15.70
N GLU A 297 -16.65 -5.06 -14.77
CA GLU A 297 -16.39 -3.99 -13.80
C GLU A 297 -16.92 -4.41 -12.44
N ASN A 298 -16.08 -4.31 -11.40
CA ASN A 298 -16.41 -4.73 -10.05
C ASN A 298 -16.19 -3.60 -9.05
N PRO A 299 -16.91 -3.57 -7.93
CA PRO A 299 -16.68 -2.58 -6.86
C PRO A 299 -15.28 -2.76 -6.25
N LEU A 300 -14.73 -1.69 -5.66
CA LEU A 300 -13.45 -1.71 -4.97
C LEU A 300 -13.57 -0.91 -3.67
N GLY A 301 -13.60 -1.61 -2.52
CA GLY A 301 -13.89 -0.99 -1.24
C GLY A 301 -12.91 -1.24 -0.10
N PHE A 302 -11.98 -2.22 -0.23
CA PHE A 302 -11.09 -2.65 0.86
C PHE A 302 -10.16 -1.55 1.38
N HIS A 303 -9.94 -0.49 0.63
CA HIS A 303 -9.04 0.62 0.95
C HIS A 303 -9.72 1.78 1.67
N LYS A 304 -11.05 1.72 1.86
CA LYS A 304 -11.87 2.77 2.47
C LYS A 304 -12.68 2.24 3.66
N TYR A 305 -13.05 3.13 4.54
CA TYR A 305 -13.99 2.87 5.63
C TYR A 305 -15.03 3.99 5.72
N LYS A 306 -16.22 3.67 6.25
CA LYS A 306 -17.25 4.67 6.49
C LYS A 306 -16.91 5.44 7.76
N HIS A 307 -16.58 6.70 7.59
CA HIS A 307 -16.32 7.60 8.70
C HIS A 307 -17.63 7.96 9.41
N TRP A 308 -17.56 8.34 10.70
CA TRP A 308 -18.73 8.74 11.49
C TRP A 308 -19.56 9.86 10.85
N SER A 309 -18.92 10.75 10.05
CA SER A 309 -19.61 11.81 9.28
C SER A 309 -20.43 11.28 8.09
N GLY A 310 -20.53 9.96 7.89
CA GLY A 310 -21.17 9.31 6.76
C GLY A 310 -20.34 9.28 5.46
N LYS A 311 -19.20 9.98 5.41
CA LYS A 311 -18.31 9.99 4.24
C LYS A 311 -17.38 8.80 4.23
N MET A 312 -17.06 8.27 3.06
CA MET A 312 -16.00 7.27 2.88
C MET A 312 -14.64 7.94 2.98
N LYS A 313 -13.71 7.34 3.75
CA LYS A 313 -12.34 7.81 3.89
C LYS A 313 -11.36 6.67 3.61
N VAL A 314 -10.21 6.99 3.04
CA VAL A 314 -9.12 6.03 2.83
C VAL A 314 -8.53 5.61 4.16
N ILE A 315 -8.28 4.31 4.32
CA ILE A 315 -7.63 3.73 5.49
C ILE A 315 -6.17 4.19 5.53
N GLN A 316 -5.77 4.93 6.56
CA GLN A 316 -4.41 5.49 6.67
C GLN A 316 -3.31 4.42 6.69
N LYS A 317 -3.59 3.24 7.26
CA LYS A 317 -2.67 2.09 7.33
C LYS A 317 -2.46 1.41 5.97
N TRP A 318 -3.30 1.68 4.97
CA TRP A 318 -3.15 1.12 3.64
C TRP A 318 -1.94 1.73 2.91
N ASN A 319 -1.01 0.87 2.49
CA ASN A 319 0.25 1.27 1.86
C ASN A 319 0.12 1.70 0.39
N LYS A 320 -1.11 1.86 -0.13
CA LYS A 320 -1.40 2.24 -1.52
C LYS A 320 -0.59 1.41 -2.53
N LYS A 321 -0.52 0.10 -2.31
CA LYS A 321 0.21 -0.83 -3.17
C LYS A 321 -0.64 -2.06 -3.45
N VAL A 322 -0.77 -2.42 -4.72
CA VAL A 322 -1.27 -3.72 -5.18
C VAL A 322 -0.08 -4.52 -5.68
N ILE A 323 -0.04 -5.79 -5.37
CA ILE A 323 1.01 -6.74 -5.77
C ILE A 323 0.31 -7.87 -6.52
N LEU A 324 0.75 -8.13 -7.75
CA LEU A 324 0.34 -9.29 -8.51
C LEU A 324 1.30 -10.45 -8.22
N ASP A 325 0.76 -11.59 -7.86
CA ASP A 325 1.44 -12.88 -7.98
C ASP A 325 1.25 -13.38 -9.41
N GLU A 326 2.26 -13.18 -10.24
CA GLU A 326 2.20 -13.54 -11.66
C GLU A 326 2.02 -15.05 -11.87
N ALA A 327 2.53 -15.90 -10.96
CA ALA A 327 2.43 -17.34 -11.07
C ALA A 327 1.01 -17.88 -10.79
N THR A 328 0.21 -17.14 -10.00
CA THR A 328 -1.14 -17.59 -9.61
C THR A 328 -2.23 -16.64 -10.12
N SER A 329 -1.86 -15.53 -10.77
CA SER A 329 -2.74 -14.43 -11.21
C SER A 329 -3.63 -13.87 -10.08
N LYS A 330 -3.14 -13.93 -8.81
CA LYS A 330 -3.83 -13.42 -7.64
C LYS A 330 -3.27 -12.06 -7.22
N PHE A 331 -4.13 -11.24 -6.65
CA PHE A 331 -3.76 -9.89 -6.21
C PHE A 331 -3.72 -9.78 -4.70
N TYR A 332 -2.74 -9.03 -4.24
CA TYR A 332 -2.55 -8.74 -2.83
C TYR A 332 -2.34 -7.26 -2.59
N THR A 333 -2.57 -6.84 -1.36
CA THR A 333 -2.28 -5.47 -0.91
C THR A 333 -1.70 -5.52 0.50
N THR A 334 -1.10 -4.41 0.93
CA THR A 334 -0.45 -4.34 2.24
C THR A 334 -1.01 -3.21 3.08
N PHE A 335 -1.10 -3.48 4.37
CA PHE A 335 -1.41 -2.50 5.41
C PHE A 335 -0.22 -2.45 6.35
N VAL A 336 0.20 -1.25 6.75
CA VAL A 336 1.35 -1.07 7.65
C VAL A 336 0.90 -0.29 8.87
N GLU A 337 1.16 -0.85 10.05
CA GLU A 337 0.90 -0.25 11.34
C GLU A 337 2.12 -0.45 12.23
N ASP A 338 2.66 0.63 12.80
CA ASP A 338 3.85 0.61 13.66
C ASP A 338 5.03 -0.16 13.06
N GLY A 339 5.19 -0.06 11.72
CA GLY A 339 6.21 -0.77 10.97
C GLY A 339 5.86 -2.22 10.63
N ILE A 340 4.82 -2.79 11.21
CA ILE A 340 4.40 -4.17 10.95
C ILE A 340 3.54 -4.23 9.68
N THR A 341 3.93 -5.11 8.77
CA THR A 341 3.21 -5.30 7.51
C THR A 341 2.22 -6.45 7.62
N THR A 342 0.96 -6.15 7.30
CA THR A 342 -0.11 -7.13 7.09
C THR A 342 -0.33 -7.30 5.59
N ILE A 343 -0.24 -8.53 5.10
CA ILE A 343 -0.52 -8.90 3.71
C ILE A 343 -1.97 -9.36 3.61
N LYS A 344 -2.71 -8.77 2.67
CA LYS A 344 -4.11 -9.14 2.41
C LYS A 344 -4.30 -9.54 0.96
N LYS A 345 -5.02 -10.64 0.73
CA LYS A 345 -5.45 -11.10 -0.58
C LYS A 345 -6.69 -10.35 -1.04
N ILE A 346 -6.66 -9.81 -2.24
CA ILE A 346 -7.78 -9.05 -2.82
C ILE A 346 -8.74 -10.01 -3.52
N ASN A 347 -10.01 -9.93 -3.17
CA ASN A 347 -11.10 -10.51 -3.96
C ASN A 347 -11.60 -9.43 -4.93
N ILE A 348 -11.29 -9.56 -6.21
CA ILE A 348 -11.63 -8.57 -7.24
C ILE A 348 -13.14 -8.44 -7.42
N GLU A 349 -13.88 -9.56 -7.44
CA GLU A 349 -15.33 -9.58 -7.68
C GLU A 349 -16.08 -8.85 -6.56
N LYS A 350 -15.66 -9.04 -5.31
CA LYS A 350 -16.30 -8.44 -4.12
C LYS A 350 -15.72 -7.09 -3.74
N GLY A 351 -14.54 -6.72 -4.27
CA GLY A 351 -13.81 -5.52 -3.88
C GLY A 351 -13.34 -5.50 -2.44
N THR A 352 -13.19 -6.68 -1.82
CA THR A 352 -12.76 -6.88 -0.43
C THR A 352 -11.33 -7.39 -0.35
N ALA A 353 -10.71 -7.33 0.83
CA ALA A 353 -9.40 -7.94 1.04
C ALA A 353 -9.36 -8.65 2.41
N GLU A 354 -8.91 -9.89 2.42
CA GLU A 354 -8.78 -10.74 3.61
C GLU A 354 -7.32 -10.90 4.02
N THR A 355 -7.05 -10.94 5.32
CA THR A 355 -5.71 -11.10 5.86
C THR A 355 -5.21 -12.52 5.60
N VAL A 356 -4.04 -12.65 4.97
CA VAL A 356 -3.38 -13.94 4.71
C VAL A 356 -2.08 -14.09 5.49
N SER A 357 -1.44 -12.99 5.92
CA SER A 357 -0.24 -13.05 6.75
C SER A 357 -0.01 -11.73 7.48
N VAL A 358 0.54 -11.81 8.70
CA VAL A 358 1.02 -10.68 9.49
C VAL A 358 2.50 -10.91 9.81
N LEU A 359 3.37 -9.99 9.41
CA LEU A 359 4.81 -10.11 9.60
C LEU A 359 5.25 -9.51 10.95
N GLY A 360 4.65 -10.00 12.05
CA GLY A 360 4.76 -9.43 13.39
C GLY A 360 6.16 -9.35 13.99
N GLY A 361 7.07 -10.23 13.60
CA GLY A 361 8.47 -10.22 14.06
C GLY A 361 9.44 -9.47 13.12
N PHE A 362 8.93 -8.79 12.08
CA PHE A 362 9.73 -8.18 11.02
C PHE A 362 9.26 -6.74 10.76
N PRO A 363 9.59 -5.79 11.65
CA PRO A 363 9.22 -4.39 11.43
C PRO A 363 10.04 -3.78 10.28
N PHE A 364 9.40 -2.88 9.52
CA PHE A 364 10.05 -2.11 8.45
C PHE A 364 10.69 -2.97 7.35
N ILE A 365 10.00 -4.02 6.91
CA ILE A 365 10.46 -4.82 5.77
C ILE A 365 10.62 -3.98 4.51
N GLU A 366 11.55 -4.39 3.64
CA GLU A 366 11.77 -3.73 2.35
C GLU A 366 11.46 -4.68 1.19
N ASN A 367 11.11 -4.10 0.05
CA ASN A 367 10.98 -4.78 -1.24
C ASN A 367 10.07 -6.03 -1.24
N LEU A 368 8.89 -5.95 -0.62
CA LEU A 368 7.95 -7.07 -0.64
C LEU A 368 7.55 -7.44 -2.08
N ARG A 369 7.72 -8.72 -2.42
CA ARG A 369 7.25 -9.39 -3.65
C ARG A 369 6.47 -10.63 -3.30
N ILE A 370 5.53 -11.01 -4.17
CA ILE A 370 4.75 -12.26 -4.02
C ILE A 370 4.88 -13.06 -5.30
N HIS A 371 5.18 -14.35 -5.16
CA HIS A 371 5.29 -15.27 -6.27
C HIS A 371 4.98 -16.70 -5.83
N GLY A 372 4.08 -17.38 -6.54
CA GLY A 372 3.71 -18.77 -6.30
C GLY A 372 3.14 -19.03 -4.91
N GLY A 373 2.32 -18.11 -4.38
CA GLY A 373 1.72 -18.22 -3.04
C GLY A 373 2.70 -18.00 -1.89
N LYS A 374 3.88 -17.44 -2.17
CA LYS A 374 4.88 -17.05 -1.18
C LYS A 374 5.15 -15.55 -1.25
N ALA A 375 5.30 -14.94 -0.09
CA ALA A 375 5.80 -13.58 0.04
C ALA A 375 7.30 -13.61 0.33
N TYR A 376 8.05 -12.79 -0.38
CA TYR A 376 9.48 -12.57 -0.22
C TYR A 376 9.72 -11.14 0.21
N PHE A 377 10.69 -10.89 1.08
CA PHE A 377 11.04 -9.54 1.53
C PHE A 377 12.46 -9.44 2.07
N LEU A 378 13.02 -8.25 2.08
CA LEU A 378 14.29 -7.95 2.72
C LEU A 378 14.05 -7.47 4.14
N PHE A 379 14.88 -7.97 5.04
CA PHE A 379 14.91 -7.51 6.42
C PHE A 379 16.34 -7.53 6.98
N ALA A 380 16.69 -6.50 7.73
CA ALA A 380 17.94 -6.43 8.49
C ALA A 380 17.63 -6.66 9.97
N ASP A 381 18.21 -7.71 10.55
CA ASP A 381 18.15 -7.95 11.99
C ASP A 381 18.93 -6.85 12.74
N ASP A 382 18.44 -6.44 13.91
CA ASP A 382 19.08 -5.41 14.77
C ASP A 382 20.55 -5.72 15.11
N ASN A 383 20.90 -7.01 15.15
CA ASN A 383 22.25 -7.46 15.42
C ASN A 383 23.16 -7.51 14.18
N SER A 384 22.61 -7.47 12.98
CA SER A 384 23.36 -7.47 11.75
C SER A 384 22.87 -6.36 10.83
N ARG A 385 23.75 -5.45 10.42
CA ARG A 385 23.44 -4.44 9.40
C ARG A 385 23.23 -5.06 8.00
N ASN A 386 23.38 -6.38 7.87
CA ASN A 386 23.26 -7.09 6.61
C ASN A 386 21.79 -7.45 6.37
N LYS A 387 21.23 -6.97 5.27
CA LYS A 387 19.91 -7.37 4.82
C LYS A 387 19.94 -8.80 4.29
N ARG A 388 18.93 -9.60 4.66
CA ARG A 388 18.72 -10.96 4.19
C ARG A 388 17.40 -11.08 3.46
N LEU A 389 17.29 -12.06 2.57
CA LEU A 389 16.04 -12.43 1.93
C LEU A 389 15.27 -13.41 2.80
N TYR A 390 14.06 -13.08 3.14
CA TYR A 390 13.11 -13.93 3.85
C TYR A 390 11.99 -14.37 2.94
N GLU A 391 11.42 -15.54 3.23
CA GLU A 391 10.19 -16.02 2.59
C GLU A 391 9.17 -16.46 3.62
N VAL A 392 7.89 -16.38 3.26
CA VAL A 392 6.77 -16.92 4.03
C VAL A 392 5.69 -17.41 3.08
N ALA A 393 5.14 -18.59 3.31
CA ALA A 393 3.97 -19.05 2.57
C ALA A 393 2.74 -18.25 3.04
N ILE A 394 1.93 -17.79 2.08
CA ILE A 394 0.71 -17.01 2.31
C ILE A 394 -0.55 -17.68 1.74
N GLU A 395 -0.38 -18.88 1.18
CA GLU A 395 -1.45 -19.78 0.71
C GLU A 395 -1.21 -21.20 1.17
#